data_0ca34226b85c96256ced373e5fb16d2a
#
_entry.id   0ca34226b85c96256ced373e5fb16d2a
#
_cell.length_a   1.000
_cell.length_b   1.000
_cell.length_c   1.000
_cell.angle_alpha   90.00
_cell.angle_beta   90.00
_cell.angle_gamma   90.00
#
_symmetry.space_group_name_H-M   'P 1'
#
loop_
_entity.id
_entity.type
_entity.pdbx_description
1 polymer ?
#
loop_
_entity_poly.entity_id
_entity_poly.type
_entity_poly.pdbx_seq_one_letter_code
_entity_poly.pdbx_strand_id
1 'polypeptide(L)'
;YSFVTEEGAHAECSRVISKLRDVRTDHQEFMYYSQRAYEMLFRMAYTDQHSDKKGHMIVKTPVNFPVQNYAVHKIPDIDHKIENTAICVMLRGALLPSMIMSKEIEEYSSHGYKTPFALFKISRNDTKNEADMEYIMDLNKSFFKLEDLDGKDLIFADPMNATGGSLVTVVKYLQSQGVKPKSIAFFNTISTLKGSI
;
A
#
# COMPACT_ATOMS: atom_id res chain seq x y z
N TYR A 1 14.36 -7.93 -6.75
CA TYR A 1 13.96 -6.70 -6.07
C TYR A 1 13.79 -5.57 -7.08
N SER A 2 12.74 -4.81 -6.91
CA SER A 2 12.53 -3.54 -7.61
C SER A 2 12.28 -2.47 -6.56
N PHE A 3 13.03 -1.38 -6.62
CA PHE A 3 12.85 -0.22 -5.76
C PHE A 3 12.41 0.95 -6.63
N VAL A 4 11.23 1.48 -6.34
CA VAL A 4 10.65 2.60 -7.08
C VAL A 4 10.48 3.78 -6.12
N THR A 5 10.99 4.93 -6.51
CA THR A 5 10.84 6.19 -5.78
C THR A 5 10.54 7.31 -6.75
N GLU A 6 9.78 8.30 -6.32
CA GLU A 6 9.69 9.55 -7.05
C GLU A 6 11.06 10.23 -7.08
N GLU A 7 11.48 10.65 -8.24
CA GLU A 7 12.68 11.47 -8.35
C GLU A 7 12.48 12.78 -7.59
N GLY A 8 13.50 13.22 -6.87
CA GLY A 8 13.43 14.34 -5.92
C GLY A 8 13.08 15.72 -6.51
N ALA A 9 12.77 15.77 -7.79
CA ALA A 9 12.33 16.98 -8.48
C ALA A 9 10.81 17.24 -8.39
N HIS A 10 10.01 16.31 -7.85
CA HIS A 10 8.57 16.51 -7.80
C HIS A 10 8.17 17.34 -6.57
N ALA A 11 7.88 18.62 -6.82
CA ALA A 11 7.59 19.60 -5.74
C ALA A 11 6.44 19.20 -4.81
N GLU A 12 5.41 18.52 -5.32
CA GLU A 12 4.28 18.06 -4.51
C GLU A 12 4.68 16.92 -3.56
N CYS A 13 5.49 15.98 -3.99
CA CYS A 13 6.02 14.94 -3.10
C CYS A 13 6.83 15.55 -1.96
N SER A 14 7.72 16.48 -2.29
CA SER A 14 8.52 17.21 -1.29
C SER A 14 7.65 17.96 -0.29
N ARG A 15 6.57 18.61 -0.77
CA ARG A 15 5.62 19.32 0.08
C ARG A 15 4.88 18.38 1.01
N VAL A 16 4.35 17.28 0.51
CA VAL A 16 3.61 16.27 1.30
C VAL A 16 4.52 15.69 2.39
N ILE A 17 5.73 15.27 2.05
CA ILE A 17 6.68 14.72 3.02
C ILE A 17 7.10 15.77 4.06
N SER A 18 7.31 17.02 3.65
CA SER A 18 7.62 18.11 4.58
C SER A 18 6.51 18.34 5.60
N LYS A 19 5.25 18.30 5.15
CA LYS A 19 4.08 18.42 6.03
C LYS A 19 3.95 17.23 6.99
N LEU A 20 4.15 16.02 6.53
CA LEU A 20 4.11 14.83 7.40
C LEU A 20 5.21 14.83 8.46
N ARG A 21 6.32 15.56 8.24
CA ARG A 21 7.45 15.68 9.17
C ARG A 21 7.40 16.91 10.06
N ASP A 22 6.55 17.88 9.76
CA ASP A 22 6.47 19.12 10.53
C ASP A 22 5.75 18.85 11.87
N VAL A 23 6.42 19.13 12.98
CA VAL A 23 5.88 18.99 14.34
C VAL A 23 4.64 19.85 14.58
N ARG A 24 4.41 20.88 13.77
CA ARG A 24 3.24 21.76 13.85
C ARG A 24 2.02 21.24 13.10
N THR A 25 2.19 20.20 12.28
CA THR A 25 1.08 19.57 11.56
C THR A 25 0.09 18.99 12.56
N ASP A 26 -1.14 19.46 12.51
CA ASP A 26 -2.20 18.96 13.37
C ASP A 26 -2.75 17.60 12.87
N HIS A 27 -3.69 17.04 13.63
CA HIS A 27 -4.26 15.73 13.31
C HIS A 27 -4.98 15.72 11.97
N GLN A 28 -5.74 16.77 11.63
CA GLN A 28 -6.49 16.82 10.38
C GLN A 28 -5.56 16.95 9.18
N GLU A 29 -4.57 17.82 9.28
CA GLU A 29 -3.52 17.97 8.28
C GLU A 29 -2.74 16.66 8.08
N PHE A 30 -2.38 15.97 9.18
CA PHE A 30 -1.67 14.69 9.12
C PHE A 30 -2.48 13.64 8.38
N MET A 31 -3.78 13.52 8.66
CA MET A 31 -4.68 12.60 7.95
C MET A 31 -4.77 12.94 6.45
N TYR A 32 -4.93 14.22 6.12
CA TYR A 32 -4.99 14.68 4.74
C TYR A 32 -3.72 14.36 3.96
N TYR A 33 -2.54 14.70 4.52
CA TYR A 33 -1.27 14.46 3.84
C TYR A 33 -0.90 12.97 3.79
N SER A 34 -1.29 12.18 4.80
CA SER A 34 -1.14 10.73 4.76
C SER A 34 -1.95 10.12 3.61
N GLN A 35 -3.21 10.48 3.47
CA GLN A 35 -4.04 10.02 2.35
C GLN A 35 -3.38 10.39 1.01
N ARG A 36 -2.97 11.65 0.86
CA ARG A 36 -2.33 12.13 -0.36
C ARG A 36 -1.05 11.37 -0.71
N ALA A 37 -0.21 11.08 0.30
CA ALA A 37 1.02 10.32 0.10
C ALA A 37 0.76 8.91 -0.43
N TYR A 38 -0.20 8.19 0.14
CA TYR A 38 -0.51 6.82 -0.29
C TYR A 38 -1.27 6.76 -1.61
N GLU A 39 -2.10 7.74 -1.94
CA GLU A 39 -2.66 7.90 -3.28
C GLU A 39 -1.56 8.09 -4.34
N MET A 40 -0.53 8.86 -4.04
CA MET A 40 0.62 9.04 -4.93
C MET A 40 1.41 7.74 -5.08
N LEU A 41 1.69 7.03 -3.99
CA LEU A 41 2.36 5.73 -4.01
C LEU A 41 1.56 4.69 -4.80
N PHE A 42 0.24 4.65 -4.64
CA PHE A 42 -0.64 3.79 -5.42
C PHE A 42 -0.50 4.07 -6.92
N ARG A 43 -0.55 5.35 -7.32
CA ARG A 43 -0.38 5.74 -8.72
C ARG A 43 0.96 5.29 -9.29
N MET A 44 2.05 5.49 -8.54
CA MET A 44 3.39 5.06 -8.97
C MET A 44 3.44 3.54 -9.25
N ALA A 45 2.75 2.74 -8.47
CA ALA A 45 2.79 1.29 -8.59
C ALA A 45 1.83 0.72 -9.64
N TYR A 46 0.65 1.32 -9.78
CA TYR A 46 -0.43 0.71 -10.55
C TYR A 46 -0.81 1.47 -11.82
N THR A 47 -0.43 2.74 -11.95
CA THR A 47 -0.74 3.52 -13.15
C THR A 47 0.49 3.62 -14.04
N ASP A 48 0.65 2.68 -14.96
CA ASP A 48 1.72 2.73 -15.95
C ASP A 48 1.43 3.84 -16.96
N GLN A 49 2.18 4.92 -16.88
CA GLN A 49 2.05 6.09 -17.77
C GLN A 49 2.55 5.81 -19.20
N HIS A 50 3.25 4.70 -19.42
CA HIS A 50 3.90 4.36 -20.69
C HIS A 50 3.18 3.26 -21.46
N SER A 51 2.00 2.83 -20.98
CA SER A 51 1.23 1.79 -21.66
C SER A 51 0.55 2.35 -22.91
N ASP A 52 0.88 1.78 -24.08
CA ASP A 52 0.16 2.05 -25.35
C ASP A 52 -1.26 1.45 -25.37
N LYS A 53 -1.59 0.60 -24.41
CA LYS A 53 -2.91 0.01 -24.27
C LYS A 53 -3.88 1.04 -23.70
N LYS A 54 -4.99 1.21 -24.39
CA LYS A 54 -6.06 2.13 -24.00
C LYS A 54 -7.30 1.34 -23.62
N GLY A 55 -7.75 1.50 -22.37
CA GLY A 55 -9.05 1.04 -21.93
C GLY A 55 -10.06 2.17 -22.03
N HIS A 56 -11.32 1.85 -22.30
CA HIS A 56 -12.40 2.82 -22.38
C HIS A 56 -13.50 2.47 -21.39
N MET A 57 -14.02 3.49 -20.75
CA MET A 57 -15.21 3.41 -19.92
C MET A 57 -16.33 4.19 -20.62
N ILE A 58 -17.49 3.57 -20.76
CA ILE A 58 -18.68 4.24 -21.27
C ILE A 58 -19.35 4.95 -20.11
N VAL A 59 -19.58 6.24 -20.25
CA VAL A 59 -20.30 7.04 -19.26
C VAL A 59 -21.56 7.65 -19.85
N LYS A 60 -22.63 7.71 -19.06
CA LYS A 60 -23.84 8.43 -19.41
C LYS A 60 -23.72 9.86 -18.87
N THR A 61 -23.73 10.83 -19.76
CA THR A 61 -23.70 12.24 -19.37
C THR A 61 -25.11 12.77 -19.13
N PRO A 62 -25.29 13.81 -18.30
CA PRO A 62 -26.59 14.44 -18.07
C PRO A 62 -27.06 15.35 -19.24
N VAL A 63 -26.33 15.40 -20.34
CA VAL A 63 -26.63 16.25 -21.48
C VAL A 63 -27.65 15.55 -22.40
N ASN A 64 -28.75 16.21 -22.75
CA ASN A 64 -29.82 15.62 -23.55
C ASN A 64 -29.43 15.28 -24.99
N PHE A 65 -28.48 16.01 -25.58
CA PHE A 65 -27.99 15.79 -26.93
C PHE A 65 -26.44 15.72 -26.91
N PRO A 66 -25.87 14.66 -26.40
CA PRO A 66 -24.42 14.55 -26.32
C PRO A 66 -23.83 14.33 -27.72
N VAL A 67 -22.85 15.13 -28.06
CA VAL A 67 -22.04 14.92 -29.26
C VAL A 67 -21.15 13.69 -29.06
N GLN A 68 -20.78 13.41 -27.80
CA GLN A 68 -19.97 12.26 -27.41
C GLN A 68 -20.51 11.69 -26.10
N ASN A 69 -20.99 10.45 -26.13
CA ASN A 69 -21.62 9.80 -24.99
C ASN A 69 -20.66 9.15 -23.99
N TYR A 70 -19.39 9.07 -24.30
CA TYR A 70 -18.47 8.21 -23.59
C TYR A 70 -17.04 8.44 -24.08
N ALA A 71 -16.17 7.71 -23.51
CA ALA A 71 -14.77 7.50 -23.82
C ALA A 71 -13.85 8.22 -22.84
N VAL A 72 -13.99 7.80 -21.60
CA VAL A 72 -12.94 8.06 -20.60
C VAL A 72 -11.96 6.91 -20.67
N HIS A 73 -10.67 7.21 -20.75
CA HIS A 73 -9.64 6.20 -20.67
C HIS A 73 -9.59 5.63 -19.25
N LYS A 74 -9.83 4.32 -19.17
CA LYS A 74 -9.55 3.53 -17.97
C LYS A 74 -8.05 3.21 -17.94
N ILE A 75 -7.48 3.05 -16.75
CA ILE A 75 -6.12 2.54 -16.59
C ILE A 75 -6.07 1.11 -17.17
N PRO A 76 -5.22 0.85 -18.17
CA PRO A 76 -5.17 -0.46 -18.80
C PRO A 76 -4.79 -1.58 -17.83
N ASP A 77 -5.49 -2.70 -17.93
CA ASP A 77 -5.24 -3.92 -17.15
C ASP A 77 -5.23 -3.73 -15.62
N ILE A 78 -5.85 -2.66 -15.10
CA ILE A 78 -5.85 -2.36 -13.67
C ILE A 78 -6.51 -3.48 -12.85
N ASP A 79 -7.64 -4.01 -13.32
CA ASP A 79 -8.34 -5.09 -12.63
C ASP A 79 -7.44 -6.32 -12.44
N HIS A 80 -6.70 -6.71 -13.48
CA HIS A 80 -5.76 -7.83 -13.39
C HIS A 80 -4.63 -7.58 -12.37
N LYS A 81 -4.21 -6.32 -12.22
CA LYS A 81 -3.15 -5.94 -11.27
C LYS A 81 -3.62 -5.94 -9.82
N ILE A 82 -4.88 -5.61 -9.57
CA ILE A 82 -5.39 -5.36 -8.22
C ILE A 82 -6.29 -6.47 -7.66
N GLU A 83 -6.99 -7.23 -8.50
CA GLU A 83 -7.99 -8.22 -8.05
C GLU A 83 -7.42 -9.49 -7.42
N ASN A 84 -6.12 -9.64 -7.35
CA ASN A 84 -5.45 -10.72 -6.62
C ASN A 84 -4.72 -10.24 -5.36
N THR A 85 -4.94 -9.02 -4.91
CA THR A 85 -4.22 -8.44 -3.78
C THR A 85 -4.81 -8.86 -2.43
N ALA A 86 -3.97 -8.87 -1.40
CA ALA A 86 -4.38 -8.94 0.00
C ALA A 86 -3.55 -7.94 0.81
N ILE A 87 -4.19 -7.24 1.74
CA ILE A 87 -3.54 -6.23 2.59
C ILE A 87 -3.06 -6.86 3.88
N CYS A 88 -1.77 -6.77 4.13
CA CYS A 88 -1.11 -7.21 5.35
C CYS A 88 -0.81 -6.02 6.24
N VAL A 89 -1.51 -5.90 7.35
CA VAL A 89 -1.45 -4.75 8.26
C VAL A 89 -0.57 -5.05 9.46
N MET A 90 0.54 -4.37 9.59
CA MET A 90 1.40 -4.42 10.77
C MET A 90 0.88 -3.43 11.83
N LEU A 91 0.12 -3.95 12.79
CA LEU A 91 -0.52 -3.12 13.81
C LEU A 91 0.51 -2.46 14.73
N ARG A 92 0.34 -1.16 15.04
CA ARG A 92 -0.83 -0.29 14.82
C ARG A 92 -0.59 0.77 13.72
N GLY A 93 0.64 1.20 13.51
CA GLY A 93 0.99 2.34 12.62
C GLY A 93 0.56 2.13 11.17
N ALA A 94 0.56 0.89 10.70
CA ALA A 94 0.17 0.54 9.35
C ALA A 94 -1.36 0.55 9.08
N LEU A 95 -2.20 0.77 10.10
CA LEU A 95 -3.66 0.65 9.92
C LEU A 95 -4.19 1.69 8.93
N LEU A 96 -3.92 2.97 9.16
CA LEU A 96 -4.37 4.05 8.29
C LEU A 96 -3.84 3.92 6.86
N PRO A 97 -2.54 3.75 6.62
CA PRO A 97 -2.00 3.50 5.28
C PRO A 97 -2.66 2.34 4.55
N SER A 98 -2.84 1.24 5.24
CA SER A 98 -3.46 0.03 4.68
C SER A 98 -4.91 0.25 4.28
N MET A 99 -5.68 1.01 5.06
CA MET A 99 -7.06 1.37 4.71
C MET A 99 -7.11 2.28 3.48
N ILE A 100 -6.17 3.22 3.34
CA ILE A 100 -6.07 4.08 2.16
C ILE A 100 -5.77 3.23 0.92
N MET A 101 -4.78 2.34 0.99
CA MET A 101 -4.44 1.44 -0.12
C MET A 101 -5.60 0.54 -0.52
N SER A 102 -6.33 -0.03 0.45
CA SER A 102 -7.53 -0.82 0.18
C SER A 102 -8.59 -0.03 -0.54
N LYS A 103 -8.85 1.21 -0.10
CA LYS A 103 -9.82 2.10 -0.73
C LYS A 103 -9.45 2.40 -2.18
N GLU A 104 -8.18 2.69 -2.47
CA GLU A 104 -7.72 2.91 -3.84
C GLU A 104 -7.93 1.65 -4.71
N ILE A 105 -7.54 0.48 -4.22
CA ILE A 105 -7.75 -0.80 -4.92
C ILE A 105 -9.23 -1.01 -5.24
N GLU A 106 -10.10 -0.85 -4.26
CA GLU A 106 -11.54 -1.08 -4.42
C GLU A 106 -12.19 -0.07 -5.36
N GLU A 107 -11.75 1.20 -5.34
CA GLU A 107 -12.25 2.25 -6.22
C GLU A 107 -11.88 2.01 -7.69
N TYR A 108 -10.68 1.49 -7.95
CA TYR A 108 -10.25 1.19 -9.32
C TYR A 108 -10.79 -0.13 -9.86
N SER A 109 -11.32 -1.02 -9.02
CA SER A 109 -11.88 -2.30 -9.46
C SER A 109 -13.17 -2.11 -10.25
N SER A 110 -13.22 -2.66 -11.46
CA SER A 110 -14.43 -2.68 -12.28
C SER A 110 -15.44 -3.73 -11.84
N HIS A 111 -15.01 -4.72 -11.09
CA HIS A 111 -15.79 -5.89 -10.70
C HIS A 111 -16.23 -5.85 -9.24
N GLY A 112 -15.94 -4.75 -8.53
CA GLY A 112 -16.29 -4.60 -7.13
C GLY A 112 -15.48 -5.48 -6.19
N TYR A 113 -14.20 -5.67 -6.52
CA TYR A 113 -13.26 -6.43 -5.69
C TYR A 113 -13.22 -5.87 -4.27
N LYS A 114 -13.23 -6.77 -3.30
CA LYS A 114 -13.07 -6.44 -1.88
C LYS A 114 -11.76 -7.00 -1.38
N THR A 115 -10.92 -6.12 -0.90
CA THR A 115 -9.56 -6.46 -0.50
C THR A 115 -9.56 -7.26 0.81
N PRO A 116 -9.05 -8.49 0.85
CA PRO A 116 -8.86 -9.21 2.10
C PRO A 116 -7.83 -8.50 3.00
N PHE A 117 -8.08 -8.54 4.32
CA PHE A 117 -7.19 -7.99 5.33
C PHE A 117 -6.61 -9.08 6.21
N ALA A 118 -5.30 -9.02 6.41
CA ALA A 118 -4.58 -9.81 7.42
C ALA A 118 -3.94 -8.86 8.43
N LEU A 119 -4.32 -8.96 9.69
CA LEU A 119 -3.86 -8.08 10.76
C LEU A 119 -2.82 -8.79 11.61
N PHE A 120 -1.61 -8.26 11.66
CA PHE A 120 -0.48 -8.79 12.43
C PHE A 120 -0.13 -7.87 13.59
N LYS A 121 -0.25 -8.37 14.81
CA LYS A 121 0.19 -7.64 15.99
C LYS A 121 1.69 -7.86 16.19
N ILE A 122 2.46 -6.82 15.95
CA ILE A 122 3.92 -6.83 16.07
C ILE A 122 4.35 -5.84 17.16
N SER A 123 5.30 -6.24 17.97
CA SER A 123 5.96 -5.38 18.96
C SER A 123 7.46 -5.57 18.92
N ARG A 124 8.20 -4.57 19.34
CA ARG A 124 9.63 -4.70 19.58
C ARG A 124 9.86 -5.52 20.84
N ASN A 125 10.94 -6.25 20.86
CA ASN A 125 11.40 -6.90 22.07
C ASN A 125 12.19 -5.88 22.91
N ASP A 126 11.50 -5.24 23.86
CA ASP A 126 12.05 -4.17 24.69
C ASP A 126 13.16 -4.64 25.65
N THR A 127 13.44 -5.95 25.70
CA THR A 127 14.53 -6.51 26.50
C THR A 127 15.88 -6.51 25.78
N LYS A 128 15.91 -6.16 24.49
CA LYS A 128 17.09 -6.13 23.64
C LYS A 128 17.52 -4.71 23.30
N ASN A 129 18.85 -4.52 23.13
CA ASN A 129 19.42 -3.24 22.70
C ASN A 129 19.16 -2.98 21.22
N GLU A 130 19.35 -1.74 20.77
CA GLU A 130 19.13 -1.34 19.36
C GLU A 130 19.96 -2.17 18.35
N ALA A 131 21.14 -2.63 18.74
CA ALA A 131 22.01 -3.44 17.89
C ALA A 131 21.44 -4.83 17.61
N ASP A 132 20.71 -5.41 18.59
CA ASP A 132 20.14 -6.75 18.55
C ASP A 132 18.62 -6.72 18.51
N MET A 133 18.04 -5.67 17.93
CA MET A 133 16.60 -5.45 17.86
C MET A 133 15.86 -6.66 17.26
N GLU A 134 14.94 -7.21 18.01
CA GLU A 134 14.08 -8.30 17.59
C GLU A 134 12.61 -7.88 17.62
N TYR A 135 11.85 -8.40 16.68
CA TYR A 135 10.41 -8.17 16.61
C TYR A 135 9.67 -9.45 16.94
N ILE A 136 8.66 -9.33 17.77
CA ILE A 136 7.80 -10.44 18.23
C ILE A 136 6.42 -10.25 17.64
N MET A 137 5.90 -11.31 17.02
CA MET A 137 4.53 -11.35 16.54
C MET A 137 3.64 -12.05 17.59
N ASP A 138 2.62 -11.35 18.05
CA ASP A 138 1.61 -11.88 18.98
C ASP A 138 0.46 -12.50 18.16
N LEU A 139 0.50 -13.82 18.02
CA LEU A 139 -0.51 -14.57 17.27
C LEU A 139 -1.90 -14.48 17.89
N ASN A 140 -1.99 -14.37 19.22
CA ASN A 140 -3.27 -14.28 19.91
C ASN A 140 -4.00 -12.96 19.66
N LYS A 141 -3.26 -11.95 19.21
CA LYS A 141 -3.79 -10.61 18.86
C LYS A 141 -3.66 -10.31 17.37
N SER A 142 -3.44 -11.32 16.56
CA SER A 142 -3.40 -11.25 15.11
C SER A 142 -4.65 -11.89 14.52
N PHE A 143 -5.14 -11.35 13.40
CA PHE A 143 -6.36 -11.82 12.74
C PHE A 143 -6.09 -12.00 11.25
N PHE A 144 -5.92 -13.23 10.81
CA PHE A 144 -5.71 -13.57 9.41
C PHE A 144 -6.07 -15.04 9.16
N LYS A 145 -6.27 -15.35 7.89
CA LYS A 145 -6.39 -16.71 7.38
C LYS A 145 -5.29 -16.95 6.36
N LEU A 146 -4.57 -18.04 6.49
CA LEU A 146 -3.43 -18.36 5.60
C LEU A 146 -3.90 -18.60 4.17
N GLU A 147 -5.07 -19.21 4.00
CA GLU A 147 -5.69 -19.44 2.68
C GLU A 147 -6.03 -18.16 1.93
N ASP A 148 -6.28 -17.06 2.63
CA ASP A 148 -6.56 -15.73 2.03
C ASP A 148 -5.29 -15.04 1.54
N LEU A 149 -4.11 -15.57 1.86
CA LEU A 149 -2.81 -14.99 1.54
C LEU A 149 -2.00 -15.82 0.54
N ASP A 150 -2.29 -17.11 0.45
CA ASP A 150 -1.56 -18.01 -0.45
C ASP A 150 -1.85 -17.70 -1.92
N GLY A 151 -0.81 -17.60 -2.74
CA GLY A 151 -0.92 -17.23 -4.14
C GLY A 151 -1.33 -15.78 -4.43
N LYS A 152 -1.45 -14.93 -3.39
CA LYS A 152 -1.86 -13.52 -3.51
C LYS A 152 -0.67 -12.59 -3.72
N ASP A 153 -0.97 -11.42 -4.26
CA ASP A 153 -0.08 -10.27 -4.26
C ASP A 153 -0.24 -9.54 -2.92
N LEU A 154 0.70 -9.73 -2.01
CA LEU A 154 0.62 -9.17 -0.66
C LEU A 154 1.08 -7.72 -0.63
N ILE A 155 0.24 -6.86 -0.09
CA ILE A 155 0.50 -5.43 0.08
C ILE A 155 0.72 -5.12 1.55
N PHE A 156 1.86 -4.51 1.85
CA PHE A 156 2.17 -3.91 3.13
C PHE A 156 2.25 -2.40 2.96
N ALA A 157 1.66 -1.64 3.86
CA ALA A 157 1.74 -0.18 3.87
C ALA A 157 2.08 0.28 5.28
N ASP A 158 3.20 0.98 5.45
CA ASP A 158 3.67 1.47 6.74
C ASP A 158 4.31 2.85 6.56
N PRO A 159 4.04 3.84 7.42
CA PRO A 159 4.59 5.18 7.24
C PRO A 159 6.11 5.25 7.34
N MET A 160 6.74 4.36 8.09
CA MET A 160 8.19 4.39 8.26
C MET A 160 8.81 2.99 8.19
N ASN A 161 9.79 2.85 7.32
CA ASN A 161 10.62 1.66 7.21
C ASN A 161 12.05 1.97 7.69
N ALA A 162 12.32 1.74 8.97
CA ALA A 162 13.64 2.02 9.55
C ALA A 162 14.64 0.88 9.32
N THR A 163 14.24 -0.36 9.60
CA THR A 163 15.14 -1.54 9.54
C THR A 163 14.57 -2.71 8.72
N GLY A 164 13.34 -2.59 8.26
CA GLY A 164 12.62 -3.72 7.64
C GLY A 164 12.18 -4.83 8.60
N GLY A 165 12.58 -4.76 9.87
CA GLY A 165 12.43 -5.86 10.80
C GLY A 165 11.01 -6.35 11.00
N SER A 166 10.03 -5.45 11.07
CA SER A 166 8.61 -5.83 11.18
C SER A 166 8.13 -6.59 9.95
N LEU A 167 8.46 -6.10 8.76
CA LEU A 167 8.11 -6.76 7.49
C LEU A 167 8.75 -8.15 7.41
N VAL A 168 10.05 -8.23 7.66
CA VAL A 168 10.81 -9.50 7.63
C VAL A 168 10.23 -10.52 8.60
N THR A 169 9.80 -10.09 9.78
CA THR A 169 9.19 -10.98 10.78
C THR A 169 7.89 -11.59 10.27
N VAL A 170 7.00 -10.78 9.67
CA VAL A 170 5.74 -11.29 9.10
C VAL A 170 6.02 -12.21 7.92
N VAL A 171 6.87 -11.80 6.98
CA VAL A 171 7.16 -12.60 5.79
C VAL A 171 7.78 -13.95 6.16
N LYS A 172 8.74 -13.99 7.07
CA LYS A 172 9.34 -15.24 7.57
C LYS A 172 8.30 -16.15 8.23
N TYR A 173 7.40 -15.56 9.02
CA TYR A 173 6.33 -16.34 9.63
C TYR A 173 5.41 -16.95 8.55
N LEU A 174 4.91 -16.16 7.60
CA LEU A 174 4.06 -16.66 6.52
C LEU A 174 4.75 -17.78 5.72
N GLN A 175 6.03 -17.60 5.40
CA GLN A 175 6.83 -18.64 4.74
C GLN A 175 6.95 -19.92 5.58
N SER A 176 7.15 -19.79 6.91
CA SER A 176 7.21 -20.95 7.81
C SER A 176 5.89 -21.72 7.89
N GLN A 177 4.77 -21.05 7.62
CA GLN A 177 3.44 -21.64 7.53
C GLN A 177 3.11 -22.17 6.13
N GLY A 178 4.04 -22.12 5.20
CA GLY A 178 3.88 -22.64 3.85
C GLY A 178 3.19 -21.69 2.86
N VAL A 179 2.88 -20.46 3.25
CA VAL A 179 2.31 -19.44 2.36
C VAL A 179 3.31 -19.05 1.28
N LYS A 180 2.88 -19.11 0.03
CA LYS A 180 3.66 -18.75 -1.16
C LYS A 180 3.00 -17.57 -1.86
N PRO A 181 3.29 -16.34 -1.47
CA PRO A 181 2.73 -15.18 -2.14
C PRO A 181 3.22 -15.12 -3.59
N LYS A 182 2.38 -14.65 -4.49
CA LYS A 182 2.75 -14.39 -5.89
C LYS A 182 3.74 -13.22 -5.97
N SER A 183 3.49 -12.17 -5.19
CA SER A 183 4.40 -11.05 -5.03
C SER A 183 4.24 -10.39 -3.65
N ILE A 184 5.19 -9.55 -3.28
CA ILE A 184 5.12 -8.73 -2.06
C ILE A 184 5.48 -7.31 -2.46
N ALA A 185 4.60 -6.36 -2.16
CA ALA A 185 4.82 -4.93 -2.33
C ALA A 185 4.79 -4.23 -0.97
N PHE A 186 5.77 -3.36 -0.73
CA PHE A 186 5.85 -2.57 0.49
C PHE A 186 5.82 -1.08 0.16
N PHE A 187 4.77 -0.41 0.61
CA PHE A 187 4.54 1.02 0.43
C PHE A 187 4.89 1.77 1.70
N ASN A 188 5.80 2.70 1.61
CA ASN A 188 6.18 3.54 2.75
C ASN A 188 6.50 4.96 2.31
N THR A 189 6.24 5.92 3.17
CA THR A 189 6.49 7.34 2.91
C THR A 189 7.92 7.75 3.25
N ILE A 190 8.53 7.07 4.21
CA ILE A 190 9.91 7.31 4.66
C ILE A 190 10.60 5.95 4.84
N SER A 191 11.76 5.79 4.23
CA SER A 191 12.61 4.62 4.41
C SER A 191 14.05 5.03 4.66
N THR A 192 14.77 4.24 5.45
CA THR A 192 16.24 4.29 5.49
C THR A 192 16.83 3.39 4.41
N LEU A 193 18.07 3.61 4.03
CA LEU A 193 18.79 2.68 3.15
C LEU A 193 18.79 1.26 3.70
N LYS A 194 19.04 1.10 5.00
CA LYS A 194 19.03 -0.21 5.67
C LYS A 194 17.68 -0.91 5.60
N GLY A 195 16.58 -0.15 5.68
CA GLY A 195 15.23 -0.69 5.56
C GLY A 195 14.82 -1.04 4.14
N SER A 196 15.53 -0.50 3.13
CA SER A 196 15.21 -0.68 1.71
C SER A 196 16.04 -1.79 1.04
N ILE A 197 17.07 -2.28 1.69
CA ILE A 197 17.98 -3.36 1.23
C ILE A 197 17.66 -4.64 1.98
#